data_fd2a71d49065b297204b7f03fe1ffdd9
#
_entry.id   fd2a71d49065b297204b7f03fe1ffdd9
#
_cell.length_a   1.000
_cell.length_b   1.000
_cell.length_c   1.000
_cell.angle_alpha   90.00
_cell.angle_beta   90.00
_cell.angle_gamma   90.00
#
_symmetry.space_group_name_H-M   'P 1'
#
loop_
_entity.id
_entity.type
_entity.pdbx_description
1 polymer ?
#
loop_
_entity_poly.entity_id
_entity_poly.type
_entity_poly.pdbx_seq_one_letter_code
_entity_poly.pdbx_strand_id
1 'polypeptide(L)'
;MEVDVINVIGYDVSPVEVEDGLCLHPAIEEAAVIGVPDAYLGQTIKAFVSLKPEAQATPKEIIAFCKARMPRHQYPRQVEIVDELPKSEVGEILRYKLRAQESARLRGQFRPQP
;
A
#
# COMPACT_ATOMS: atom_id res chain seq x y z
N MET A 1 -6.94 8.47 19.55
CA MET A 1 -6.93 8.42 18.10
C MET A 1 -6.05 7.29 17.57
N GLU A 2 -6.58 6.55 16.66
CA GLU A 2 -5.87 5.40 16.11
C GLU A 2 -4.86 5.84 15.05
N VAL A 3 -3.67 5.31 15.12
CA VAL A 3 -2.63 5.60 14.14
C VAL A 3 -2.13 4.29 13.55
N ASP A 4 -2.28 4.14 12.24
CA ASP A 4 -1.84 2.96 11.54
C ASP A 4 -0.38 3.09 11.17
N VAL A 5 0.47 2.94 12.18
CA VAL A 5 1.91 3.05 11.96
C VAL A 5 2.46 1.73 11.44
N ILE A 6 3.30 1.80 10.42
CA ILE A 6 3.95 0.63 9.86
C ILE A 6 5.39 0.64 10.32
N ASN A 7 5.82 -0.45 10.96
CA ASN A 7 7.20 -0.52 11.44
C ASN A 7 8.07 -1.24 10.41
N VAL A 8 8.95 -0.48 9.77
CA VAL A 8 9.86 -1.01 8.76
C VAL A 8 11.27 -0.95 9.33
N ILE A 9 11.80 -2.08 9.72
CA ILE A 9 13.14 -2.26 10.28
C ILE A 9 13.44 -1.23 11.39
N GLY A 10 12.45 -1.06 12.28
CA GLY A 10 12.60 -0.15 13.41
C GLY A 10 12.15 1.29 13.16
N TYR A 11 11.82 1.64 11.93
CA TYR A 11 11.31 2.97 11.60
C TYR A 11 9.79 2.95 11.61
N ASP A 12 9.20 3.96 12.24
CA ASP A 12 7.73 4.12 12.24
C ASP A 12 7.35 4.93 11.02
N VAL A 13 6.58 4.34 10.14
CA VAL A 13 6.18 4.97 8.88
C VAL A 13 4.69 5.27 8.93
N SER A 14 4.33 6.51 8.61
CA SER A 14 2.94 6.93 8.57
C SER A 14 2.33 6.57 7.21
N PRO A 15 1.26 5.76 7.19
CA PRO A 15 0.60 5.45 5.91
C PRO A 15 0.13 6.69 5.17
N VAL A 16 -0.33 7.70 5.90
CA VAL A 16 -0.85 8.93 5.28
C VAL A 16 0.25 9.65 4.52
N GLU A 17 1.45 9.72 5.08
CA GLU A 17 2.57 10.38 4.39
C GLU A 17 2.93 9.65 3.09
N VAL A 18 2.91 8.32 3.13
CA VAL A 18 3.21 7.55 1.93
C VAL A 18 2.10 7.72 0.90
N GLU A 19 0.86 7.73 1.35
CA GLU A 19 -0.29 7.94 0.47
C GLU A 19 -0.22 9.29 -0.22
N ASP A 20 0.15 10.34 0.55
CA ASP A 20 0.29 11.68 -0.01
C ASP A 20 1.37 11.71 -1.10
N GLY A 21 2.48 11.01 -0.84
CA GLY A 21 3.55 10.94 -1.83
C GLY A 21 3.14 10.18 -3.09
N LEU A 22 2.37 9.11 -2.91
CA LEU A 22 1.86 8.35 -4.05
C LEU A 22 0.93 9.20 -4.92
N CYS A 23 0.11 10.01 -4.28
CA CYS A 23 -0.87 10.83 -5.00
C CYS A 23 -0.23 11.96 -5.78
N LEU A 24 1.07 12.20 -5.62
CA LEU A 24 1.79 13.13 -6.47
C LEU A 24 2.02 12.56 -7.86
N HIS A 25 1.90 11.24 -8.02
CA HIS A 25 2.02 10.63 -9.34
C HIS A 25 0.82 11.01 -10.20
N PRO A 26 1.04 11.50 -11.41
CA PRO A 26 -0.06 12.05 -12.23
C PRO A 26 -1.13 11.03 -12.62
N ALA A 27 -0.82 9.75 -12.62
CA ALA A 27 -1.79 8.73 -13.00
C ALA A 27 -2.62 8.21 -11.83
N ILE A 28 -2.25 8.51 -10.58
CA ILE A 28 -2.93 7.96 -9.42
C ILE A 28 -4.09 8.83 -8.98
N GLU A 29 -5.26 8.20 -8.86
CA GLU A 29 -6.47 8.86 -8.37
C GLU A 29 -6.51 8.81 -6.84
N GLU A 30 -6.39 7.62 -6.28
CA GLU A 30 -6.41 7.40 -4.84
C GLU A 30 -5.39 6.34 -4.46
N ALA A 31 -4.93 6.40 -3.23
CA ALA A 31 -3.97 5.43 -2.72
C ALA A 31 -4.29 5.07 -1.28
N ALA A 32 -4.03 3.83 -0.91
CA ALA A 32 -4.13 3.38 0.46
C ALA A 32 -2.92 2.48 0.74
N VAL A 33 -2.34 2.65 1.91
CA VAL A 33 -1.09 1.99 2.26
C VAL A 33 -1.25 1.19 3.53
N ILE A 34 -0.76 -0.05 3.51
CA ILE A 34 -0.76 -0.91 4.69
C ILE A 34 0.62 -1.53 4.86
N GLY A 35 0.86 -2.07 6.05
CA GLY A 35 2.04 -2.87 6.30
C GLY A 35 1.73 -4.33 6.06
N VAL A 36 2.67 -5.05 5.44
CA VAL A 36 2.54 -6.49 5.23
C VAL A 36 3.79 -7.16 5.78
N PRO A 37 3.68 -8.42 6.20
CA PRO A 37 4.84 -9.11 6.79
C PRO A 37 5.99 -9.23 5.79
N ASP A 38 7.20 -9.10 6.31
CA ASP A 38 8.41 -9.26 5.51
C ASP A 38 9.46 -9.97 6.36
N ALA A 39 10.09 -11.00 5.80
CA ALA A 39 11.00 -11.85 6.55
C ALA A 39 12.24 -11.09 7.06
N TYR A 40 12.65 -10.06 6.37
CA TYR A 40 13.87 -9.33 6.71
C TYR A 40 13.61 -8.01 7.41
N LEU A 41 12.52 -7.34 7.04
CA LEU A 41 12.25 -5.99 7.54
C LEU A 41 11.23 -5.95 8.68
N GLY A 42 10.65 -7.09 9.03
CA GLY A 42 9.53 -7.16 9.95
C GLY A 42 8.24 -6.88 9.22
N GLN A 43 8.10 -5.67 8.71
CA GLN A 43 7.02 -5.29 7.81
C GLN A 43 7.61 -4.55 6.63
N THR A 44 6.92 -4.59 5.51
CA THR A 44 7.22 -3.72 4.38
C THR A 44 5.94 -3.01 3.99
N ILE A 45 6.07 -2.02 3.13
CA ILE A 45 4.94 -1.16 2.77
C ILE A 45 4.33 -1.65 1.48
N LYS A 46 3.01 -1.90 1.50
CA LYS A 46 2.27 -2.25 0.30
C LYS A 46 1.24 -1.15 0.03
N ALA A 47 1.22 -0.67 -1.19
CA ALA A 47 0.29 0.35 -1.62
C ALA A 47 -0.77 -0.26 -2.54
N PHE A 48 -2.02 0.19 -2.35
CA PHE A 48 -3.12 -0.12 -3.26
C PHE A 48 -3.51 1.20 -3.89
N VAL A 49 -3.51 1.26 -5.21
CA VAL A 49 -3.81 2.51 -5.91
C VAL A 49 -4.88 2.29 -6.95
N SER A 50 -5.73 3.32 -7.14
CA SER A 50 -6.62 3.37 -8.28
C SER A 50 -6.09 4.44 -9.21
N LEU A 51 -6.28 4.23 -10.51
CA LEU A 51 -5.78 5.16 -11.52
C LEU A 51 -6.89 6.08 -11.98
N LYS A 52 -6.51 7.29 -12.41
CA LYS A 52 -7.45 8.21 -13.02
C LYS A 52 -8.01 7.62 -14.29
N PRO A 53 -9.21 8.04 -14.71
CA PRO A 53 -9.77 7.54 -15.97
C PRO A 53 -8.79 7.71 -17.12
N GLU A 54 -8.63 6.65 -17.91
CA GLU A 54 -7.76 6.62 -19.07
C GLU A 54 -6.26 6.75 -18.78
N ALA A 55 -5.89 6.84 -17.50
CA ALA A 55 -4.49 6.86 -17.14
C ALA A 55 -3.92 5.46 -17.16
N GLN A 56 -2.63 5.35 -17.41
CA GLN A 56 -1.94 4.07 -17.42
C GLN A 56 -0.65 4.17 -16.62
N ALA A 57 -0.39 3.15 -15.82
CA ALA A 57 0.85 3.04 -15.09
C ALA A 57 0.98 1.60 -14.61
N THR A 58 2.20 1.14 -14.44
CA THR A 58 2.44 -0.20 -13.92
C THR A 58 2.89 -0.10 -12.48
N PRO A 59 2.72 -1.17 -11.69
CA PRO A 59 3.25 -1.17 -10.31
C PRO A 59 4.74 -0.83 -10.27
N LYS A 60 5.51 -1.33 -11.21
CA LYS A 60 6.93 -1.09 -11.27
C LYS A 60 7.25 0.39 -11.47
N GLU A 61 6.51 1.06 -12.35
CA GLU A 61 6.69 2.49 -12.58
C GLU A 61 6.36 3.30 -11.34
N ILE A 62 5.31 2.91 -10.64
CA ILE A 62 4.88 3.61 -9.43
C ILE A 62 5.92 3.44 -8.33
N ILE A 63 6.45 2.23 -8.17
CA ILE A 63 7.51 1.97 -7.18
C ILE A 63 8.74 2.83 -7.49
N ALA A 64 9.14 2.88 -8.76
CA ALA A 64 10.30 3.68 -9.15
C ALA A 64 10.09 5.16 -8.88
N PHE A 65 8.88 5.67 -9.13
CA PHE A 65 8.53 7.05 -8.84
C PHE A 65 8.71 7.36 -7.36
N CYS A 66 8.20 6.48 -6.50
CA CYS A 66 8.29 6.67 -5.06
C CYS A 66 9.73 6.51 -4.55
N LYS A 67 10.44 5.53 -5.08
CA LYS A 67 11.81 5.28 -4.68
C LYS A 67 12.71 6.49 -4.92
N ALA A 68 12.44 7.22 -6.01
CA ALA A 68 13.22 8.41 -6.34
C ALA A 68 12.92 9.60 -5.43
N ARG A 69 11.80 9.56 -4.70
CA ARG A 69 11.32 10.73 -3.94
C ARG A 69 11.21 10.50 -2.43
N MET A 70 11.26 9.25 -1.99
CA MET A 70 11.03 8.93 -0.57
C MET A 70 12.25 8.27 0.04
N PRO A 71 12.42 8.38 1.37
CA PRO A 71 13.48 7.65 2.05
C PRO A 71 13.36 6.16 1.83
N ARG A 72 14.49 5.47 1.99
CA ARG A 72 14.60 4.06 1.72
C ARG A 72 13.60 3.21 2.50
N HIS A 73 13.33 3.58 3.75
CA HIS A 73 12.41 2.81 4.61
C HIS A 73 10.95 3.17 4.37
N GLN A 74 10.66 4.15 3.55
CA GLN A 74 9.32 4.73 3.43
C GLN A 74 8.63 4.42 2.10
N TYR A 75 9.37 4.21 1.01
CA TYR A 75 8.72 3.98 -0.26
C TYR A 75 8.11 2.57 -0.29
N PRO A 76 6.95 2.40 -0.97
CA PRO A 76 6.30 1.10 -1.02
C PRO A 76 7.11 0.13 -1.90
N ARG A 77 7.25 -1.09 -1.40
CA ARG A 77 7.97 -2.12 -2.14
C ARG A 77 7.04 -3.02 -2.93
N GLN A 78 5.74 -2.92 -2.63
CA GLN A 78 4.71 -3.64 -3.35
C GLN A 78 3.62 -2.65 -3.72
N VAL A 79 3.12 -2.73 -4.94
CA VAL A 79 2.03 -1.89 -5.41
C VAL A 79 1.04 -2.78 -6.14
N GLU A 80 -0.22 -2.64 -5.78
CA GLU A 80 -1.30 -3.33 -6.47
C GLU A 80 -2.25 -2.28 -7.03
N ILE A 81 -2.55 -2.36 -8.32
CA ILE A 81 -3.50 -1.46 -8.95
C ILE A 81 -4.87 -2.09 -8.88
N VAL A 82 -5.84 -1.34 -8.33
CA VAL A 82 -7.21 -1.81 -8.16
C VAL A 82 -8.16 -0.86 -8.82
N ASP A 83 -9.38 -1.32 -9.12
CA ASP A 83 -10.39 -0.46 -9.71
C ASP A 83 -10.92 0.55 -8.71
N GLU A 84 -11.13 0.11 -7.47
CA GLU A 84 -11.67 0.93 -6.40
C GLU A 84 -11.09 0.50 -5.07
N LEU A 85 -10.90 1.46 -4.18
CA LEU A 85 -10.52 1.18 -2.81
C LEU A 85 -11.77 1.03 -1.94
N PRO A 86 -11.74 0.16 -0.91
CA PRO A 86 -12.90 0.05 -0.01
C PRO A 86 -13.08 1.32 0.78
N LYS A 87 -14.32 1.81 0.82
CA LYS A 87 -14.62 3.07 1.49
C LYS A 87 -15.84 2.94 2.38
N SER A 88 -15.90 3.80 3.40
CA SER A 88 -17.06 3.91 4.27
C SER A 88 -18.14 4.70 3.54
N GLU A 89 -19.29 4.82 4.18
CA GLU A 89 -20.42 5.59 3.63
C GLU A 89 -20.09 7.07 3.45
N VAL A 90 -19.13 7.57 4.23
CA VAL A 90 -18.71 8.96 4.13
C VAL A 90 -17.46 9.15 3.27
N GLY A 91 -17.03 8.09 2.59
CA GLY A 91 -15.94 8.18 1.63
C GLY A 91 -14.55 7.99 2.18
N GLU A 92 -14.42 7.55 3.42
CA GLU A 92 -13.10 7.29 4.00
C GLU A 92 -12.59 5.93 3.57
N ILE A 93 -11.31 5.86 3.23
CA ILE A 93 -10.70 4.61 2.83
C ILE A 93 -10.55 3.70 4.06
N LEU A 94 -10.97 2.44 3.91
CA LEU A 94 -10.98 1.49 5.01
C LEU A 94 -9.77 0.56 4.91
N ARG A 95 -8.65 1.00 5.48
CA ARG A 95 -7.41 0.21 5.44
C ARG A 95 -7.55 -1.15 6.11
N TYR A 96 -8.44 -1.26 7.13
CA TYR A 96 -8.58 -2.53 7.81
C TYR A 96 -9.14 -3.62 6.88
N LYS A 97 -9.95 -3.23 5.89
CA LYS A 97 -10.45 -4.20 4.92
C LYS A 97 -9.34 -4.68 4.01
N LEU A 98 -8.44 -3.77 3.61
CA LEU A 98 -7.30 -4.14 2.80
C LEU A 98 -6.37 -5.08 3.57
N ARG A 99 -6.15 -4.79 4.86
CA ARG A 99 -5.33 -5.66 5.70
C ARG A 99 -5.93 -7.04 5.83
N ALA A 100 -7.25 -7.12 6.00
CA ALA A 100 -7.94 -8.39 6.14
C ALA A 100 -7.82 -9.21 4.86
N GLN A 101 -8.03 -8.57 3.71
CA GLN A 101 -7.91 -9.23 2.42
C GLN A 101 -6.51 -9.75 2.18
N GLU A 102 -5.51 -8.94 2.52
CA GLU A 102 -4.13 -9.33 2.31
C GLU A 102 -3.74 -10.49 3.23
N SER A 103 -4.18 -10.47 4.49
CA SER A 103 -3.92 -11.55 5.42
C SER A 103 -4.53 -12.85 4.94
N ALA A 104 -5.75 -12.78 4.41
CA ALA A 104 -6.42 -13.98 3.89
C ALA A 104 -5.67 -14.54 2.69
N ARG A 105 -5.19 -13.66 1.82
CA ARG A 105 -4.43 -14.07 0.64
C ARG A 105 -3.12 -14.77 1.06
N LEU A 106 -2.42 -14.20 2.03
CA LEU A 106 -1.16 -14.77 2.50
C LEU A 106 -1.36 -16.12 3.16
N ARG A 107 -2.44 -16.27 3.96
CA ARG A 107 -2.75 -17.55 4.56
C ARG A 107 -3.05 -18.60 3.51
N GLY A 108 -3.74 -18.20 2.44
CA GLY A 108 -4.04 -19.10 1.34
C GLY A 108 -2.80 -19.60 0.63
N GLN A 109 -1.80 -18.73 0.48
CA GLN A 109 -0.55 -19.08 -0.18
C GLN A 109 0.25 -20.11 0.61
N PHE A 110 0.11 -20.11 1.93
CA PHE A 110 0.86 -21.02 2.78
C PHE A 110 0.09 -22.27 3.15
N ARG A 111 -1.11 -22.44 2.61
CA ARG A 111 -1.90 -23.63 2.90
C ARG A 111 -1.26 -24.84 2.23
N PRO A 112 -1.06 -25.92 2.98
CA PRO A 112 -0.50 -27.13 2.38
C PRO A 112 -1.42 -27.69 1.30
N GLN A 113 -0.84 -28.19 0.24
CA GLN A 113 -1.62 -28.82 -0.81
C GLN A 113 -1.89 -30.28 -0.44
N PRO A 114 -3.11 -30.76 -0.63
CA PRO A 114 -3.43 -32.16 -0.34
C PRO A 114 -2.73 -33.11 -1.30
#